data_922e0716c0f32de8f5c2a4e3c67e9010
#
_entry.id   922e0716c0f32de8f5c2a4e3c67e9010
#
_cell.length_a   1.000
_cell.length_b   1.000
_cell.length_c   1.000
_cell.angle_alpha   90.00
_cell.angle_beta   90.00
_cell.angle_gamma   90.00
#
_symmetry.space_group_name_H-M   'P 1'
#
loop_
_entity.id
_entity.type
_entity.pdbx_description
1 polymer ?
#
loop_
_entity_poly.entity_id
_entity_poly.type
_entity_poly.pdbx_seq_one_letter_code
_entity_poly.pdbx_strand_id
1 'polypeptide(L)'
;MSVLMSDPGERIALPLQVGDHVIDPPVVLAPMAGITNRAFRRLCRESGAGLYVSEMTTSRALVERNAATMDMVSFAEDEYPRSVQLYGVDPQVMAAAVRIIVSEDRADHIDMNFGCPVPKVTRKGGGSALPWKKDLFASIVHAAVDAANGRVPVSVKMRKGIDDDHLTYLQAGRTAAEAGVSWVALHARTTQEMYSGHADWSAIARLKEELDPLDVP
;
A
#
# COMPACT_ATOMS: atom_id res chain seq x y z
N MET A 1 30.80 1.40 12.27
CA MET A 1 30.04 0.33 11.59
C MET A 1 30.18 0.61 10.10
N SER A 2 30.99 -0.18 9.42
CA SER A 2 31.29 -0.03 8.00
C SER A 2 30.05 -0.44 7.20
N VAL A 3 29.45 0.49 6.50
CA VAL A 3 28.50 0.18 5.44
C VAL A 3 29.31 -0.53 4.37
N LEU A 4 29.00 -1.80 4.13
CA LEU A 4 29.54 -2.57 3.01
C LEU A 4 29.12 -1.84 1.74
N MET A 5 30.03 -1.08 1.15
CA MET A 5 29.91 -0.60 -0.20
C MET A 5 30.13 -1.81 -1.11
N SER A 6 29.06 -2.43 -1.59
CA SER A 6 29.12 -3.40 -2.67
C SER A 6 29.64 -2.69 -3.94
N ASP A 7 30.38 -3.46 -4.74
CA ASP A 7 30.91 -3.03 -6.05
C ASP A 7 29.76 -2.40 -6.89
N PRO A 8 29.94 -1.19 -7.50
CA PRO A 8 28.88 -0.53 -8.27
C PRO A 8 28.36 -1.31 -9.49
N GLY A 9 28.86 -2.53 -9.72
CA GLY A 9 28.40 -3.43 -10.77
C GLY A 9 27.43 -4.53 -10.33
N GLU A 10 27.22 -4.77 -9.03
CA GLU A 10 26.39 -5.88 -8.57
C GLU A 10 25.00 -5.37 -8.14
N ARG A 11 23.97 -5.66 -8.93
CA ARG A 11 22.57 -5.38 -8.56
C ARG A 11 22.17 -6.29 -7.40
N ILE A 12 21.89 -5.70 -6.25
CA ILE A 12 21.53 -6.42 -5.01
C ILE A 12 20.12 -7.04 -5.11
N ALA A 13 19.26 -6.52 -5.97
CA ALA A 13 17.92 -7.03 -6.20
C ALA A 13 17.45 -6.74 -7.63
N LEU A 14 16.56 -7.58 -8.14
CA LEU A 14 15.89 -7.34 -9.41
C LEU A 14 14.87 -6.21 -9.28
N PRO A 15 14.61 -5.42 -10.35
CA PRO A 15 13.53 -4.45 -10.36
C PRO A 15 12.19 -5.09 -10.00
N LEU A 16 11.34 -4.33 -9.30
CA LEU A 16 9.99 -4.75 -8.96
C LEU A 16 9.02 -4.33 -10.07
N GLN A 17 8.27 -5.29 -10.61
CA GLN A 17 7.21 -5.02 -11.58
C GLN A 17 5.90 -4.70 -10.88
N VAL A 18 5.25 -3.58 -11.25
CA VAL A 18 3.96 -3.14 -10.70
C VAL A 18 3.05 -2.74 -11.83
N GLY A 19 2.21 -3.66 -12.30
CA GLY A 19 1.52 -3.48 -13.57
C GLY A 19 2.53 -3.21 -14.69
N ASP A 20 2.36 -2.15 -15.43
CA ASP A 20 3.29 -1.74 -16.51
C ASP A 20 4.51 -0.94 -16.01
N HIS A 21 4.59 -0.64 -14.70
CA HIS A 21 5.67 0.15 -14.12
C HIS A 21 6.82 -0.75 -13.64
N VAL A 22 8.04 -0.37 -13.98
CA VAL A 22 9.28 -0.97 -13.46
C VAL A 22 9.82 -0.08 -12.35
N ILE A 23 9.86 -0.60 -11.13
CA ILE A 23 10.38 0.10 -9.95
C ILE A 23 11.84 -0.32 -9.77
N ASP A 24 12.76 0.60 -10.12
CA ASP A 24 14.21 0.39 -10.07
C ASP A 24 14.89 1.64 -9.50
N PRO A 25 15.60 1.56 -8.37
CA PRO A 25 15.77 0.38 -7.54
C PRO A 25 14.45 -0.10 -6.90
N PRO A 26 14.34 -1.38 -6.51
CA PRO A 26 13.13 -1.94 -5.91
C PRO A 26 12.96 -1.49 -4.44
N VAL A 27 13.00 -0.18 -4.26
CA VAL A 27 12.86 0.51 -2.97
C VAL A 27 11.63 1.40 -3.03
N VAL A 28 10.72 1.21 -2.09
CA VAL A 28 9.46 1.95 -1.99
C VAL A 28 9.44 2.75 -0.70
N LEU A 29 9.23 4.07 -0.81
CA LEU A 29 8.95 4.90 0.36
C LEU A 29 7.56 4.55 0.88
N ALA A 30 7.50 3.98 2.09
CA ALA A 30 6.24 3.62 2.72
C ALA A 30 5.38 4.86 3.02
N PRO A 31 4.04 4.78 2.86
CA PRO A 31 3.13 5.86 3.21
C PRO A 31 3.14 6.13 4.71
N MET A 32 3.29 7.40 5.10
CA MET A 32 3.34 7.86 6.49
C MET A 32 2.49 9.12 6.64
N ALA A 33 1.36 9.00 7.38
CA ALA A 33 0.44 10.12 7.63
C ALA A 33 1.15 11.29 8.33
N GLY A 34 0.97 12.49 7.80
CA GLY A 34 1.63 13.71 8.27
C GLY A 34 3.09 13.86 7.85
N ILE A 35 3.65 12.90 7.09
CA ILE A 35 5.07 12.88 6.69
C ILE A 35 5.21 12.83 5.18
N THR A 36 4.64 11.85 4.49
CA THR A 36 4.86 11.65 3.04
C THR A 36 4.02 12.58 2.16
N ASN A 37 3.99 13.86 2.54
CA ASN A 37 3.43 14.92 1.70
C ASN A 37 4.34 15.18 0.47
N ARG A 38 3.85 15.98 -0.47
CA ARG A 38 4.56 16.26 -1.74
C ARG A 38 5.99 16.78 -1.54
N ALA A 39 6.22 17.65 -0.56
CA ALA A 39 7.55 18.21 -0.30
C ALA A 39 8.53 17.14 0.21
N PHE A 40 8.09 16.28 1.14
CA PHE A 40 8.93 15.19 1.65
C PHE A 40 9.22 14.13 0.58
N ARG A 41 8.22 13.75 -0.22
CA ARG A 41 8.43 12.81 -1.34
C ARG A 41 9.43 13.36 -2.35
N ARG A 42 9.42 14.67 -2.62
CA ARG A 42 10.41 15.32 -3.48
C ARG A 42 11.83 15.15 -2.93
N LEU A 43 12.05 15.44 -1.64
CA LEU A 43 13.35 15.23 -1.00
C LEU A 43 13.81 13.76 -1.06
N CYS A 44 12.89 12.82 -0.83
CA CYS A 44 13.21 11.40 -0.92
C CYS A 44 13.59 10.97 -2.35
N ARG A 45 12.95 11.55 -3.40
CA ARG A 45 13.31 11.28 -4.80
C ARG A 45 14.74 11.70 -5.13
N GLU A 46 15.23 12.77 -4.55
CA GLU A 46 16.63 13.19 -4.68
C GLU A 46 17.61 12.15 -4.11
N SER A 47 17.13 11.25 -3.21
CA SER A 47 17.91 10.16 -2.64
C SER A 47 17.75 8.82 -3.38
N GLY A 48 16.87 8.74 -4.41
CA GLY A 48 16.82 7.65 -5.36
C GLY A 48 16.11 6.37 -4.89
N ALA A 49 14.83 6.42 -4.49
CA ALA A 49 13.99 5.22 -4.44
C ALA A 49 13.20 5.06 -5.75
N GLY A 50 12.64 3.88 -6.00
CA GLY A 50 11.88 3.62 -7.24
C GLY A 50 10.42 4.06 -7.18
N LEU A 51 9.80 4.12 -5.97
CA LEU A 51 8.42 4.55 -5.80
C LEU A 51 8.20 5.26 -4.47
N TYR A 52 7.30 6.25 -4.46
CA TYR A 52 6.99 7.09 -3.30
C TYR A 52 5.48 7.15 -3.11
N VAL A 53 4.98 6.45 -2.07
CA VAL A 53 3.54 6.39 -1.81
C VAL A 53 3.11 7.61 -0.98
N SER A 54 2.02 8.27 -1.39
CA SER A 54 1.47 9.43 -0.68
C SER A 54 0.94 9.07 0.71
N GLU A 55 0.62 10.09 1.50
CA GLU A 55 -0.13 9.89 2.74
C GLU A 55 -1.48 9.20 2.46
N MET A 56 -1.98 8.45 3.46
CA MET A 56 -3.25 7.76 3.32
C MET A 56 -4.43 8.74 3.24
N THR A 57 -5.24 8.60 2.23
CA THR A 57 -6.40 9.43 1.94
C THR A 57 -7.69 8.64 2.14
N THR A 58 -8.67 9.22 2.84
CA THR A 58 -9.96 8.54 3.01
C THR A 58 -10.77 8.54 1.73
N SER A 59 -11.21 7.35 1.30
CA SER A 59 -12.05 7.19 0.10
C SER A 59 -13.33 8.03 0.16
N ARG A 60 -13.95 8.18 1.34
CA ARG A 60 -15.15 8.99 1.55
C ARG A 60 -14.90 10.46 1.23
N ALA A 61 -13.86 11.08 1.81
CA ALA A 61 -13.59 12.49 1.58
C ALA A 61 -13.13 12.79 0.13
N LEU A 62 -12.51 11.80 -0.54
CA LEU A 62 -12.19 11.90 -1.96
C LEU A 62 -13.47 11.94 -2.82
N VAL A 63 -14.42 11.05 -2.55
CA VAL A 63 -15.73 11.03 -3.23
C VAL A 63 -16.51 12.34 -2.99
N GLU A 64 -16.43 12.86 -1.78
CA GLU A 64 -17.06 14.14 -1.41
C GLU A 64 -16.30 15.37 -1.91
N ARG A 65 -15.19 15.18 -2.65
CA ARG A 65 -14.39 16.27 -3.21
C ARG A 65 -13.88 17.27 -2.16
N ASN A 66 -13.58 16.79 -0.96
CA ASN A 66 -13.00 17.63 0.09
C ASN A 66 -11.71 18.28 -0.40
N ALA A 67 -11.59 19.60 -0.31
CA ALA A 67 -10.49 20.37 -0.89
C ALA A 67 -9.10 19.92 -0.37
N ALA A 68 -8.97 19.70 0.94
CA ALA A 68 -7.71 19.20 1.53
C ALA A 68 -7.39 17.80 1.03
N THR A 69 -8.39 16.94 0.87
CA THR A 69 -8.22 15.59 0.32
C THR A 69 -7.81 15.63 -1.15
N MET A 70 -8.38 16.51 -1.93
CA MET A 70 -8.01 16.69 -3.34
C MET A 70 -6.57 17.19 -3.50
N ASP A 71 -6.08 18.01 -2.58
CA ASP A 71 -4.68 18.42 -2.54
C ASP A 71 -3.75 17.26 -2.15
N MET A 72 -4.15 16.41 -1.20
CA MET A 72 -3.37 15.22 -0.80
C MET A 72 -3.16 14.21 -1.94
N VAL A 73 -4.09 14.13 -2.89
CA VAL A 73 -3.99 13.27 -4.10
C VAL A 73 -3.47 14.05 -5.31
N SER A 74 -2.70 15.11 -5.07
CA SER A 74 -1.97 15.85 -6.10
C SER A 74 -0.48 15.53 -6.05
N PHE A 75 0.15 15.57 -7.22
CA PHE A 75 1.56 15.24 -7.41
C PHE A 75 2.28 16.40 -8.09
N ALA A 76 3.62 16.43 -8.00
CA ALA A 76 4.42 17.35 -8.77
C ALA A 76 4.48 16.87 -10.24
N GLU A 77 4.70 17.79 -11.18
CA GLU A 77 4.78 17.45 -12.61
C GLU A 77 5.90 16.44 -12.93
N ASP A 78 6.96 16.46 -12.14
CA ASP A 78 8.13 15.58 -12.26
C ASP A 78 8.01 14.31 -11.37
N GLU A 79 6.88 14.08 -10.69
CA GLU A 79 6.67 12.93 -9.83
C GLU A 79 6.02 11.77 -10.60
N TYR A 80 6.83 10.75 -10.89
CA TYR A 80 6.41 9.55 -11.61
C TYR A 80 7.17 8.30 -11.10
N PRO A 81 6.50 7.13 -10.93
CA PRO A 81 5.03 6.97 -10.96
C PRO A 81 4.33 7.69 -9.78
N ARG A 82 3.14 8.25 -10.03
CA ARG A 82 2.30 8.89 -9.00
C ARG A 82 1.57 7.79 -8.22
N SER A 83 1.88 7.64 -6.95
CA SER A 83 1.30 6.59 -6.11
C SER A 83 0.46 7.17 -4.98
N VAL A 84 -0.84 6.89 -4.99
CA VAL A 84 -1.78 7.35 -3.96
C VAL A 84 -2.17 6.20 -3.03
N GLN A 85 -2.22 6.47 -1.70
CA GLN A 85 -2.75 5.49 -0.76
C GLN A 85 -4.18 5.86 -0.32
N LEU A 86 -5.11 4.91 -0.47
CA LEU A 86 -6.50 5.01 -0.03
C LEU A 86 -6.77 4.18 1.22
N TYR A 87 -7.69 4.63 2.06
CA TYR A 87 -8.29 3.81 3.11
C TYR A 87 -9.80 4.05 3.22
N GLY A 88 -10.53 3.03 3.65
CA GLY A 88 -11.98 3.08 3.82
C GLY A 88 -12.52 1.75 4.31
N VAL A 89 -13.81 1.73 4.66
CA VAL A 89 -14.51 0.54 5.19
C VAL A 89 -15.78 0.21 4.39
N ASP A 90 -16.01 0.90 3.27
CA ASP A 90 -17.20 0.75 2.43
C ASP A 90 -16.75 0.43 1.00
N PRO A 91 -17.09 -0.77 0.48
CA PRO A 91 -16.66 -1.19 -0.86
C PRO A 91 -17.17 -0.28 -1.98
N GLN A 92 -18.39 0.24 -1.88
CA GLN A 92 -18.98 1.10 -2.91
C GLN A 92 -18.29 2.46 -2.96
N VAL A 93 -17.98 3.02 -1.78
CA VAL A 93 -17.22 4.27 -1.67
C VAL A 93 -15.78 4.09 -2.13
N MET A 94 -15.16 2.94 -1.84
CA MET A 94 -13.83 2.62 -2.34
C MET A 94 -13.82 2.56 -3.86
N ALA A 95 -14.74 1.83 -4.47
CA ALA A 95 -14.88 1.77 -5.93
C ALA A 95 -15.12 3.14 -6.56
N ALA A 96 -15.95 4.00 -5.93
CA ALA A 96 -16.18 5.35 -6.42
C ALA A 96 -14.91 6.22 -6.36
N ALA A 97 -14.14 6.11 -5.27
CA ALA A 97 -12.87 6.82 -5.11
C ALA A 97 -11.83 6.38 -6.18
N VAL A 98 -11.71 5.07 -6.41
CA VAL A 98 -10.83 4.52 -7.46
C VAL A 98 -11.24 5.02 -8.84
N ARG A 99 -12.54 5.00 -9.17
CA ARG A 99 -13.02 5.54 -10.45
C ARG A 99 -12.67 7.01 -10.65
N ILE A 100 -12.73 7.83 -9.61
CA ILE A 100 -12.30 9.24 -9.68
C ILE A 100 -10.82 9.33 -10.03
N ILE A 101 -9.95 8.58 -9.34
CA ILE A 101 -8.52 8.57 -9.60
C ILE A 101 -8.23 8.17 -11.05
N VAL A 102 -8.86 7.09 -11.52
CA VAL A 102 -8.63 6.55 -12.87
C VAL A 102 -9.21 7.46 -13.95
N SER A 103 -10.44 7.96 -13.79
CA SER A 103 -11.10 8.78 -14.82
C SER A 103 -10.51 10.17 -14.97
N GLU A 104 -9.92 10.71 -13.92
CA GLU A 104 -9.31 12.04 -13.90
C GLU A 104 -7.77 11.99 -14.02
N ASP A 105 -7.20 10.80 -14.30
CA ASP A 105 -5.76 10.59 -14.44
C ASP A 105 -4.95 11.18 -13.26
N ARG A 106 -5.37 10.85 -12.03
CA ARG A 106 -4.77 11.42 -10.83
C ARG A 106 -3.56 10.66 -10.31
N ALA A 107 -3.44 9.37 -10.62
CA ALA A 107 -2.33 8.53 -10.17
C ALA A 107 -2.07 7.38 -11.15
N ASP A 108 -0.85 6.90 -11.15
CA ASP A 108 -0.35 5.75 -11.93
C ASP A 108 -0.38 4.44 -11.13
N HIS A 109 -0.56 4.55 -9.80
CA HIS A 109 -0.65 3.41 -8.89
C HIS A 109 -1.54 3.76 -7.68
N ILE A 110 -2.36 2.79 -7.24
CA ILE A 110 -3.23 2.92 -6.06
C ILE A 110 -2.82 1.88 -5.04
N ASP A 111 -2.43 2.31 -3.84
CA ASP A 111 -2.17 1.44 -2.70
C ASP A 111 -3.33 1.48 -1.70
N MET A 112 -3.71 0.35 -1.12
CA MET A 112 -4.80 0.26 -0.15
C MET A 112 -4.25 0.03 1.25
N ASN A 113 -4.65 0.89 2.21
CA ASN A 113 -4.19 0.81 3.59
C ASN A 113 -5.00 -0.16 4.43
N PHE A 114 -4.36 -1.27 4.79
CA PHE A 114 -4.83 -2.24 5.78
C PHE A 114 -3.81 -2.44 6.91
N GLY A 115 -2.96 -1.44 7.14
CA GLY A 115 -1.89 -1.51 8.14
C GLY A 115 -1.87 -0.39 9.17
N CYS A 116 -2.71 0.66 9.05
CA CYS A 116 -2.74 1.76 10.01
C CYS A 116 -3.27 1.27 11.38
N PRO A 117 -2.45 1.34 12.48
CA PRO A 117 -2.85 0.85 13.79
C PRO A 117 -3.53 1.91 14.65
N VAL A 118 -3.66 3.15 14.15
CA VAL A 118 -4.12 4.29 14.95
C VAL A 118 -5.58 4.09 15.38
N PRO A 119 -5.93 4.28 16.68
CA PRO A 119 -7.28 4.07 17.20
C PRO A 119 -8.39 4.84 16.47
N LYS A 120 -8.09 6.03 15.94
CA LYS A 120 -9.05 6.81 15.13
C LYS A 120 -9.52 6.05 13.87
N VAL A 121 -8.68 5.16 13.34
CA VAL A 121 -8.97 4.34 12.14
C VAL A 121 -9.51 2.97 12.55
N THR A 122 -8.83 2.29 13.48
CA THR A 122 -9.16 0.91 13.86
C THR A 122 -10.49 0.78 14.62
N ARG A 123 -10.86 1.75 15.46
CA ARG A 123 -12.17 1.78 16.14
C ARG A 123 -13.36 1.85 15.18
N LYS A 124 -13.13 2.36 13.97
CA LYS A 124 -14.13 2.36 12.89
C LYS A 124 -14.06 1.09 12.02
N GLY A 125 -13.22 0.13 12.39
CA GLY A 125 -13.02 -1.14 11.70
C GLY A 125 -12.15 -1.04 10.45
N GLY A 126 -11.42 0.05 10.26
CA GLY A 126 -10.49 0.27 9.14
C GLY A 126 -9.04 -0.02 9.49
N GLY A 127 -8.12 0.24 8.56
CA GLY A 127 -6.69 0.03 8.73
C GLY A 127 -6.36 -1.42 9.11
N SER A 128 -5.49 -1.61 10.10
CA SER A 128 -5.02 -2.93 10.52
C SER A 128 -6.07 -3.84 11.16
N ALA A 129 -7.24 -3.31 11.53
CA ALA A 129 -8.36 -4.11 12.05
C ALA A 129 -9.22 -4.74 10.93
N LEU A 130 -9.12 -4.24 9.69
CA LEU A 130 -10.02 -4.64 8.62
C LEU A 130 -9.76 -6.05 8.09
N PRO A 131 -8.51 -6.56 7.94
CA PRO A 131 -8.25 -7.92 7.49
C PRO A 131 -8.84 -9.02 8.40
N TRP A 132 -9.15 -8.70 9.66
CA TRP A 132 -9.88 -9.59 10.57
C TRP A 132 -11.33 -9.84 10.11
N LYS A 133 -11.93 -8.88 9.40
CA LYS A 133 -13.28 -8.97 8.81
C LYS A 133 -13.16 -9.47 7.38
N LYS A 134 -12.89 -10.76 7.21
CA LYS A 134 -12.49 -11.41 5.95
C LYS A 134 -13.37 -11.04 4.75
N ASP A 135 -14.69 -11.16 4.88
CA ASP A 135 -15.64 -10.91 3.78
C ASP A 135 -15.65 -9.41 3.39
N LEU A 136 -15.57 -8.52 4.39
CA LEU A 136 -15.52 -7.09 4.13
C LEU A 136 -14.19 -6.70 3.48
N PHE A 137 -13.08 -7.27 3.95
CA PHE A 137 -11.76 -7.07 3.35
C PHE A 137 -11.77 -7.50 1.87
N ALA A 138 -12.22 -8.72 1.59
CA ALA A 138 -12.34 -9.23 0.21
C ALA A 138 -13.22 -8.31 -0.64
N SER A 139 -14.40 -7.92 -0.15
CA SER A 139 -15.33 -7.04 -0.88
C SER A 139 -14.72 -5.69 -1.21
N ILE A 140 -13.91 -5.10 -0.32
CA ILE A 140 -13.26 -3.81 -0.56
C ILE A 140 -12.14 -3.95 -1.59
N VAL A 141 -11.31 -5.01 -1.48
CA VAL A 141 -10.21 -5.24 -2.44
C VAL A 141 -10.75 -5.50 -3.83
N HIS A 142 -11.73 -6.41 -3.98
CA HIS A 142 -12.39 -6.65 -5.28
C HIS A 142 -13.00 -5.36 -5.85
N ALA A 143 -13.72 -4.59 -5.04
CA ALA A 143 -14.34 -3.34 -5.49
C ALA A 143 -13.31 -2.32 -6.00
N ALA A 144 -12.11 -2.27 -5.41
CA ALA A 144 -11.03 -1.40 -5.86
C ALA A 144 -10.41 -1.89 -7.18
N VAL A 145 -10.07 -3.19 -7.27
CA VAL A 145 -9.46 -3.80 -8.46
C VAL A 145 -10.42 -3.72 -9.66
N ASP A 146 -11.70 -4.08 -9.47
CA ASP A 146 -12.73 -3.99 -10.52
C ASP A 146 -12.91 -2.54 -11.00
N ALA A 147 -12.89 -1.57 -10.06
CA ALA A 147 -13.05 -0.15 -10.41
C ALA A 147 -11.83 0.41 -11.14
N ALA A 148 -10.63 -0.11 -10.88
CA ALA A 148 -9.41 0.24 -11.60
C ALA A 148 -9.42 -0.32 -13.04
N ASN A 149 -10.11 -1.46 -13.26
CA ASN A 149 -10.34 -2.06 -14.56
C ASN A 149 -9.06 -2.25 -15.40
N GLY A 150 -7.98 -2.66 -14.77
CA GLY A 150 -6.67 -2.87 -15.40
C GLY A 150 -5.95 -1.59 -15.89
N ARG A 151 -6.54 -0.40 -15.70
CA ARG A 151 -5.96 0.87 -16.15
C ARG A 151 -4.90 1.42 -15.21
N VAL A 152 -5.05 1.15 -13.92
CA VAL A 152 -4.12 1.55 -12.86
C VAL A 152 -3.91 0.34 -11.95
N PRO A 153 -2.67 -0.11 -11.70
CA PRO A 153 -2.38 -1.20 -10.79
C PRO A 153 -2.81 -0.84 -9.36
N VAL A 154 -3.36 -1.84 -8.66
CA VAL A 154 -3.80 -1.73 -7.27
C VAL A 154 -2.93 -2.64 -6.41
N SER A 155 -2.43 -2.15 -5.29
CA SER A 155 -1.71 -2.92 -4.28
C SER A 155 -2.38 -2.85 -2.91
N VAL A 156 -1.93 -3.70 -1.98
CA VAL A 156 -2.34 -3.61 -0.59
C VAL A 156 -1.13 -3.54 0.33
N LYS A 157 -1.23 -2.70 1.39
CA LYS A 157 -0.25 -2.65 2.46
C LYS A 157 -0.91 -3.00 3.79
N MET A 158 -0.40 -4.02 4.48
CA MET A 158 -1.01 -4.55 5.71
C MET A 158 -0.01 -4.81 6.83
N ARG A 159 -0.49 -5.19 8.02
CA ARG A 159 0.28 -5.73 9.15
C ARG A 159 0.05 -7.23 9.31
N LYS A 160 0.86 -7.90 10.17
CA LYS A 160 0.73 -9.35 10.45
C LYS A 160 -0.67 -9.74 10.96
N GLY A 161 -1.30 -8.86 11.71
CA GLY A 161 -2.60 -9.11 12.36
C GLY A 161 -2.86 -8.11 13.48
N ILE A 162 -3.76 -8.46 14.39
CA ILE A 162 -4.12 -7.66 15.56
C ILE A 162 -3.05 -7.82 16.65
N ASP A 163 -2.77 -9.04 17.03
CA ASP A 163 -1.78 -9.52 17.98
C ASP A 163 -1.26 -10.89 17.52
N ASP A 164 -0.44 -11.56 18.34
CA ASP A 164 0.19 -12.83 17.96
C ASP A 164 -0.81 -14.01 17.92
N ASP A 165 -1.94 -13.91 18.63
CA ASP A 165 -3.02 -14.92 18.62
C ASP A 165 -3.99 -14.70 17.43
N HIS A 166 -3.98 -13.51 16.82
CA HIS A 166 -4.91 -13.09 15.78
C HIS A 166 -4.16 -12.59 14.52
N LEU A 167 -3.36 -13.49 13.95
CA LEU A 167 -2.63 -13.22 12.71
C LEU A 167 -3.56 -13.33 11.49
N THR A 168 -3.45 -12.40 10.55
CA THR A 168 -4.31 -12.34 9.36
C THR A 168 -3.54 -12.31 8.04
N TYR A 169 -2.24 -12.03 8.07
CA TYR A 169 -1.47 -11.63 6.89
C TYR A 169 -1.43 -12.68 5.77
N LEU A 170 -1.32 -13.99 6.10
CA LEU A 170 -1.30 -15.03 5.06
C LEU A 170 -2.61 -15.10 4.32
N GLN A 171 -3.73 -15.22 5.06
CA GLN A 171 -5.04 -15.28 4.43
C GLN A 171 -5.40 -13.98 3.71
N ALA A 172 -5.13 -12.82 4.32
CA ALA A 172 -5.41 -11.53 3.69
C ALA A 172 -4.55 -11.32 2.44
N GLY A 173 -3.28 -11.72 2.47
CA GLY A 173 -2.40 -11.68 1.31
C GLY A 173 -2.92 -12.53 0.17
N ARG A 174 -3.27 -13.80 0.44
CA ARG A 174 -3.89 -14.69 -0.56
C ARG A 174 -5.17 -14.10 -1.13
N THR A 175 -6.09 -13.63 -0.28
CA THR A 175 -7.35 -13.02 -0.73
C THR A 175 -7.10 -11.80 -1.63
N ALA A 176 -6.11 -10.96 -1.29
CA ALA A 176 -5.76 -9.80 -2.11
C ALA A 176 -5.16 -10.22 -3.47
N ALA A 177 -4.26 -11.20 -3.48
CA ALA A 177 -3.66 -11.73 -4.70
C ALA A 177 -4.72 -12.36 -5.62
N GLU A 178 -5.63 -13.18 -5.09
CA GLU A 178 -6.74 -13.78 -5.82
C GLU A 178 -7.71 -12.73 -6.37
N ALA A 179 -7.83 -11.57 -5.72
CA ALA A 179 -8.60 -10.43 -6.22
C ALA A 179 -7.90 -9.65 -7.35
N GLY A 180 -6.63 -9.94 -7.64
CA GLY A 180 -5.87 -9.35 -8.75
C GLY A 180 -5.07 -8.10 -8.39
N VAL A 181 -4.61 -7.97 -7.13
CA VAL A 181 -3.67 -6.89 -6.79
C VAL A 181 -2.31 -7.13 -7.42
N SER A 182 -1.61 -6.05 -7.73
CA SER A 182 -0.30 -6.11 -8.40
C SER A 182 0.86 -6.43 -7.44
N TRP A 183 0.70 -6.17 -6.15
CA TRP A 183 1.63 -6.58 -5.09
C TRP A 183 0.98 -6.56 -3.70
N VAL A 184 1.68 -7.16 -2.72
CA VAL A 184 1.31 -7.12 -1.30
C VAL A 184 2.50 -6.66 -0.46
N ALA A 185 2.36 -5.56 0.29
CA ALA A 185 3.37 -5.05 1.20
C ALA A 185 3.03 -5.41 2.66
N LEU A 186 3.97 -6.04 3.37
CA LEU A 186 3.81 -6.40 4.77
C LEU A 186 4.68 -5.55 5.70
N HIS A 187 4.04 -4.83 6.63
CA HIS A 187 4.73 -4.40 7.84
C HIS A 187 4.70 -5.57 8.83
N ALA A 188 5.82 -6.19 9.04
CA ALA A 188 5.94 -7.45 9.80
C ALA A 188 5.89 -7.24 11.33
N ARG A 189 4.94 -6.45 11.80
CA ARG A 189 4.48 -6.26 13.18
C ARG A 189 2.97 -6.41 13.25
N THR A 190 2.45 -6.72 14.43
CA THR A 190 1.02 -6.69 14.72
C THR A 190 0.52 -5.26 14.98
N THR A 191 -0.80 -5.09 15.09
CA THR A 191 -1.41 -3.82 15.50
C THR A 191 -1.00 -3.44 16.92
N GLN A 192 -0.96 -4.41 17.83
CA GLN A 192 -0.64 -4.21 19.23
C GLN A 192 0.81 -3.79 19.45
N GLU A 193 1.75 -4.35 18.68
CA GLU A 193 3.16 -3.97 18.74
C GLU A 193 3.42 -2.52 18.34
N MET A 194 2.53 -1.90 17.56
CA MET A 194 2.73 -0.55 17.03
C MET A 194 4.09 -0.41 16.31
N TYR A 195 5.08 0.19 16.98
CA TYR A 195 6.46 0.35 16.51
C TYR A 195 7.49 -0.19 17.52
N SER A 196 7.03 -0.90 18.57
CA SER A 196 7.91 -1.48 19.58
C SER A 196 8.57 -2.77 19.07
N GLY A 197 9.63 -3.20 19.76
CA GLY A 197 10.34 -4.43 19.45
C GLY A 197 10.96 -4.45 18.05
N HIS A 198 11.06 -5.63 17.46
CA HIS A 198 11.62 -5.86 16.14
C HIS A 198 10.57 -6.43 15.20
N ALA A 199 10.63 -6.03 13.91
CA ALA A 199 9.79 -6.63 12.89
C ALA A 199 10.15 -8.11 12.66
N ASP A 200 9.16 -8.97 12.50
CA ASP A 200 9.35 -10.40 12.22
C ASP A 200 9.63 -10.63 10.72
N TRP A 201 10.91 -10.59 10.35
CA TRP A 201 11.34 -10.83 8.98
C TRP A 201 10.91 -12.18 8.42
N SER A 202 10.74 -13.20 9.28
CA SER A 202 10.27 -14.51 8.83
C SER A 202 8.81 -14.49 8.36
N ALA A 203 7.99 -13.54 8.85
CA ALA A 203 6.64 -13.37 8.35
C ALA A 203 6.61 -12.87 6.88
N ILE A 204 7.61 -12.08 6.48
CA ILE A 204 7.74 -11.64 5.08
C ILE A 204 8.06 -12.83 4.19
N ALA A 205 9.01 -13.69 4.59
CA ALA A 205 9.36 -14.91 3.85
C ALA A 205 8.13 -15.83 3.71
N ARG A 206 7.40 -16.09 4.81
CA ARG A 206 6.18 -16.91 4.78
C ARG A 206 5.09 -16.33 3.88
N LEU A 207 4.92 -14.99 3.87
CA LEU A 207 3.97 -14.38 2.96
C LEU A 207 4.40 -14.54 1.51
N LYS A 208 5.69 -14.38 1.22
CA LYS A 208 6.21 -14.58 -0.14
C LYS A 208 5.96 -16.03 -0.61
N GLU A 209 6.27 -17.03 0.23
CA GLU A 209 5.98 -18.44 -0.07
C GLU A 209 4.49 -18.70 -0.33
N GLU A 210 3.59 -18.01 0.40
CA GLU A 210 2.13 -18.10 0.21
C GLU A 210 1.68 -17.50 -1.13
N LEU A 211 2.35 -16.45 -1.60
CA LEU A 211 1.97 -15.70 -2.80
C LEU A 211 2.69 -16.17 -4.08
N ASP A 212 3.80 -16.90 -3.97
CA ASP A 212 4.57 -17.41 -5.13
C ASP A 212 3.70 -18.18 -6.14
N PRO A 213 2.75 -19.05 -5.73
CA PRO A 213 1.89 -19.76 -6.68
C PRO A 213 0.91 -18.86 -7.44
N LEU A 214 0.72 -17.62 -6.98
CA LEU A 214 -0.19 -16.62 -7.57
C LEU A 214 0.56 -15.56 -8.37
N ASP A 215 1.90 -15.68 -8.48
CA ASP A 215 2.79 -14.74 -9.19
C ASP A 215 2.63 -13.27 -8.72
N VAL A 216 2.40 -13.08 -7.41
CA VAL A 216 2.28 -11.76 -6.79
C VAL A 216 3.51 -11.49 -5.91
N PRO A 217 4.25 -10.38 -6.16
CA PRO A 217 5.37 -9.98 -5.33
C PRO A 217 4.96 -9.44 -3.97
#